data_6ef5e0ac05ab28cce638748cedddb7d3
#
_entry.id   6ef5e0ac05ab28cce638748cedddb7d3
#
_cell.length_a   1.000
_cell.length_b   1.000
_cell.length_c   1.000
_cell.angle_alpha   90.00
_cell.angle_beta   90.00
_cell.angle_gamma   90.00
#
_symmetry.space_group_name_H-M   'P 1'
#
loop_
_entity.id
_entity.type
_entity.pdbx_description
1 polymer ?
#
loop_
_entity_poly.entity_id
_entity_poly.type
_entity_poly.pdbx_seq_one_letter_code
_entity_poly.pdbx_strand_id
1 'polypeptide(L)'
;MNEICIVVTIVVYLVAMLLVGFAYSKTNNDSTDFYLGGRKMGPLVTAMSAEASDMSSWLLMGMPGLAYLTGIASPGWTAIGLALGTWLNWLIVARRLRRYSANLEAITVPQFLSLRFHDQRNLLNALGAVIIIVFFVPYTASGFAACGKLFHSLFGVCLLYTSPSPRDISGTR
;
A
#
# COMPACT_ATOMS: atom_id res chain seq x y z
N MET A 1 -25.84 -16.83 -10.61
CA MET A 1 -26.40 -15.57 -10.07
C MET A 1 -25.36 -14.80 -9.23
N ASN A 2 -24.54 -15.48 -8.46
CA ASN A 2 -23.52 -14.82 -7.60
C ASN A 2 -22.39 -14.13 -8.39
N GLU A 3 -21.95 -14.69 -9.51
CA GLU A 3 -20.87 -14.12 -10.33
C GLU A 3 -21.25 -12.78 -10.96
N ILE A 4 -22.48 -12.67 -11.45
CA ILE A 4 -22.97 -11.40 -12.03
C ILE A 4 -23.02 -10.31 -10.96
N CYS A 5 -23.48 -10.62 -9.75
CA CYS A 5 -23.50 -9.67 -8.65
C CYS A 5 -22.09 -9.19 -8.27
N ILE A 6 -21.10 -10.09 -8.27
CA ILE A 6 -19.71 -9.76 -7.98
C ILE A 6 -19.15 -8.83 -9.07
N VAL A 7 -19.35 -9.16 -10.36
CA VAL A 7 -18.90 -8.32 -11.47
C VAL A 7 -19.54 -6.93 -11.41
N VAL A 8 -20.85 -6.87 -11.20
CA VAL A 8 -21.57 -5.59 -11.08
C VAL A 8 -21.01 -4.74 -9.94
N THR A 9 -20.76 -5.35 -8.78
CA THR A 9 -20.19 -4.63 -7.63
C THR A 9 -18.80 -4.07 -7.92
N ILE A 10 -17.95 -4.85 -8.58
CA ILE A 10 -16.60 -4.40 -8.99
C ILE A 10 -16.70 -3.25 -9.99
N VAL A 11 -17.56 -3.37 -11.00
CA VAL A 11 -17.75 -2.32 -12.01
C VAL A 11 -18.26 -1.03 -11.36
N VAL A 12 -19.26 -1.12 -10.51
CA VAL A 12 -19.82 0.03 -9.77
C VAL A 12 -18.73 0.69 -8.91
N TYR A 13 -17.93 -0.11 -8.20
CA TYR A 13 -16.82 0.41 -7.40
C TYR A 13 -15.78 1.13 -8.25
N LEU A 14 -15.34 0.53 -9.37
CA LEU A 14 -14.36 1.14 -10.27
C LEU A 14 -14.88 2.45 -10.88
N VAL A 15 -16.15 2.48 -11.32
CA VAL A 15 -16.78 3.70 -11.83
C VAL A 15 -16.86 4.79 -10.76
N ALA A 16 -17.25 4.43 -9.54
CA ALA A 16 -17.27 5.37 -8.42
C ALA A 16 -15.87 5.95 -8.14
N MET A 17 -14.83 5.11 -8.13
CA MET A 17 -13.45 5.55 -7.94
C MET A 17 -12.96 6.49 -9.05
N LEU A 18 -13.29 6.18 -10.31
CA LEU A 18 -12.96 7.04 -11.44
C LEU A 18 -13.67 8.40 -11.36
N LEU A 19 -14.95 8.42 -10.99
CA LEU A 19 -15.71 9.67 -10.81
C LEU A 19 -15.10 10.54 -9.69
N VAL A 20 -14.74 9.94 -8.56
CA VAL A 20 -14.05 10.64 -7.48
C VAL A 20 -12.70 11.18 -7.97
N GLY A 21 -11.89 10.36 -8.67
CA GLY A 21 -10.62 10.78 -9.24
C GLY A 21 -10.77 11.96 -10.20
N PHE A 22 -11.75 11.91 -11.08
CA PHE A 22 -12.06 13.02 -12.01
C PHE A 22 -12.53 14.31 -11.28
N ALA A 23 -13.36 14.15 -10.26
CA ALA A 23 -13.85 15.29 -9.49
C ALA A 23 -12.70 16.05 -8.79
N TYR A 24 -11.74 15.30 -8.24
CA TYR A 24 -10.58 15.88 -7.54
C TYR A 24 -9.40 16.24 -8.43
N SER A 25 -9.34 15.75 -9.68
CA SER A 25 -8.19 16.02 -10.57
C SER A 25 -8.00 17.51 -10.88
N LYS A 26 -9.09 18.30 -10.91
CA LYS A 26 -9.04 19.75 -11.14
C LYS A 26 -8.52 20.56 -9.95
N THR A 27 -8.43 19.95 -8.77
CA THR A 27 -8.00 20.62 -7.54
C THR A 27 -6.49 20.44 -7.28
N ASN A 28 -5.86 19.48 -7.97
CA ASN A 28 -4.45 19.17 -7.84
C ASN A 28 -3.63 20.00 -8.84
N ASN A 29 -3.04 21.09 -8.37
CA ASN A 29 -2.21 21.97 -9.21
C ASN A 29 -0.72 21.68 -9.05
N ASP A 30 -0.30 21.19 -7.87
CA ASP A 30 1.11 20.97 -7.54
C ASP A 30 1.39 19.53 -7.15
N SER A 31 2.68 19.13 -7.24
CA SER A 31 3.14 17.81 -6.78
C SER A 31 2.85 17.57 -5.29
N THR A 32 2.88 18.62 -4.47
CA THR A 32 2.55 18.56 -3.04
C THR A 32 1.07 18.26 -2.83
N ASP A 33 0.20 18.83 -3.66
CA ASP A 33 -1.25 18.55 -3.62
C ASP A 33 -1.53 17.10 -4.01
N PHE A 34 -0.83 16.59 -5.03
CA PHE A 34 -1.00 15.22 -5.48
C PHE A 34 -0.52 14.18 -4.46
N TYR A 35 0.70 14.32 -3.92
CA TYR A 35 1.29 13.33 -3.02
C TYR A 35 0.86 13.47 -1.56
N LEU A 36 0.62 14.69 -1.10
CA LEU A 36 0.36 15.00 0.31
C LEU A 36 -1.04 15.60 0.57
N GLY A 37 -1.90 15.66 -0.46
CA GLY A 37 -3.21 16.29 -0.35
C GLY A 37 -3.12 17.75 0.10
N GLY A 38 -2.09 18.48 -0.35
CA GLY A 38 -1.84 19.87 0.04
C GLY A 38 -1.59 20.07 1.54
N ARG A 39 -1.34 18.98 2.30
CA ARG A 39 -1.19 18.98 3.78
C ARG A 39 -2.42 19.54 4.54
N LYS A 40 -3.57 19.61 3.87
CA LYS A 40 -4.83 20.18 4.42
C LYS A 40 -5.84 19.13 4.85
N MET A 41 -5.51 17.85 4.69
CA MET A 41 -6.42 16.76 5.04
C MET A 41 -6.70 16.72 6.54
N GLY A 42 -7.96 16.52 6.89
CA GLY A 42 -8.40 16.34 8.27
C GLY A 42 -7.89 15.03 8.89
N PRO A 43 -7.90 14.91 10.22
CA PRO A 43 -7.33 13.76 10.92
C PRO A 43 -8.02 12.44 10.54
N LEU A 44 -9.33 12.44 10.35
CA LEU A 44 -10.09 11.25 9.96
C LEU A 44 -9.70 10.77 8.56
N VAL A 45 -9.69 11.68 7.59
CA VAL A 45 -9.33 11.36 6.20
C VAL A 45 -7.88 10.87 6.12
N THR A 46 -6.97 11.48 6.87
CA THR A 46 -5.57 11.05 6.94
C THR A 46 -5.44 9.65 7.53
N ALA A 47 -6.16 9.34 8.61
CA ALA A 47 -6.15 8.02 9.22
C ALA A 47 -6.71 6.95 8.27
N MET A 48 -7.86 7.22 7.63
CA MET A 48 -8.44 6.29 6.65
C MET A 48 -7.54 6.09 5.43
N SER A 49 -6.90 7.15 4.94
CA SER A 49 -5.97 7.07 3.80
C SER A 49 -4.71 6.28 4.16
N ALA A 50 -4.16 6.47 5.35
CA ALA A 50 -3.01 5.73 5.83
C ALA A 50 -3.31 4.23 5.94
N GLU A 51 -4.42 3.87 6.58
CA GLU A 51 -4.87 2.47 6.70
C GLU A 51 -5.14 1.84 5.33
N ALA A 52 -5.84 2.53 4.44
CA ALA A 52 -6.12 2.02 3.09
C ALA A 52 -4.85 1.81 2.25
N SER A 53 -3.80 2.57 2.49
CA SER A 53 -2.53 2.47 1.76
C SER A 53 -1.58 1.42 2.36
N ASP A 54 -1.64 1.21 3.67
CA ASP A 54 -0.75 0.29 4.40
C ASP A 54 -1.28 -1.16 4.37
N MET A 55 -2.60 -1.34 4.38
CA MET A 55 -3.27 -2.63 4.36
C MET A 55 -3.09 -3.33 3.02
N SER A 56 -2.18 -4.30 2.98
CA SER A 56 -1.93 -5.12 1.79
C SER A 56 -2.81 -6.38 1.78
N SER A 57 -2.70 -7.16 0.70
CA SER A 57 -3.28 -8.51 0.60
C SER A 57 -2.88 -9.43 1.77
N TRP A 58 -1.77 -9.13 2.46
CA TRP A 58 -1.33 -9.88 3.63
C TRP A 58 -2.36 -9.83 4.77
N LEU A 59 -2.95 -8.68 5.03
CA LEU A 59 -3.96 -8.56 6.09
C LEU A 59 -5.24 -9.33 5.75
N LEU A 60 -5.68 -9.27 4.48
CA LEU A 60 -6.95 -9.88 4.05
C LEU A 60 -6.84 -11.39 3.80
N MET A 61 -5.70 -11.87 3.34
CA MET A 61 -5.51 -13.28 2.98
C MET A 61 -4.42 -13.97 3.80
N GLY A 62 -3.29 -13.30 4.02
CA GLY A 62 -2.14 -13.88 4.71
C GLY A 62 -2.41 -14.14 6.19
N MET A 63 -2.93 -13.15 6.89
CA MET A 63 -3.21 -13.28 8.33
C MET A 63 -4.34 -14.27 8.65
N PRO A 64 -5.50 -14.26 7.97
CA PRO A 64 -6.51 -15.30 8.14
C PRO A 64 -6.03 -16.68 7.73
N GLY A 65 -5.26 -16.79 6.64
CA GLY A 65 -4.66 -18.04 6.21
C GLY A 65 -3.68 -18.60 7.23
N LEU A 66 -2.85 -17.76 7.84
CA LEU A 66 -1.96 -18.15 8.92
C LEU A 66 -2.75 -18.62 10.16
N ALA A 67 -3.83 -17.92 10.51
CA ALA A 67 -4.70 -18.31 11.60
C ALA A 67 -5.36 -19.69 11.38
N TYR A 68 -5.73 -19.97 10.15
CA TYR A 68 -6.28 -21.27 9.76
C TYR A 68 -5.25 -22.39 9.88
N LEU A 69 -4.01 -22.15 9.48
CA LEU A 69 -2.95 -23.16 9.47
C LEU A 69 -2.28 -23.41 10.83
N THR A 70 -2.07 -22.35 11.62
CA THR A 70 -1.27 -22.41 12.87
C THR A 70 -2.08 -22.13 14.13
N GLY A 71 -3.38 -21.83 13.98
CA GLY A 71 -4.22 -21.40 15.10
C GLY A 71 -4.11 -19.89 15.38
N ILE A 72 -4.94 -19.40 16.28
CA ILE A 72 -5.13 -17.96 16.54
C ILE A 72 -3.97 -17.33 17.34
N ALA A 73 -3.17 -18.11 18.04
CA ALA A 73 -2.16 -17.59 18.95
C ALA A 73 -1.09 -16.72 18.25
N SER A 74 -0.48 -17.22 17.16
CA SER A 74 0.56 -16.49 16.43
C SER A 74 0.03 -15.24 15.71
N PRO A 75 -1.04 -15.32 14.89
CA PRO A 75 -1.60 -14.12 14.27
C PRO A 75 -2.20 -13.15 15.29
N GLY A 76 -2.73 -13.63 16.42
CA GLY A 76 -3.23 -12.78 17.48
C GLY A 76 -2.16 -11.86 18.09
N TRP A 77 -0.98 -12.40 18.40
CA TRP A 77 0.16 -11.59 18.85
C TRP A 77 0.61 -10.60 17.80
N THR A 78 0.61 -10.98 16.54
CA THR A 78 0.94 -10.08 15.42
C THR A 78 -0.06 -8.93 15.31
N ALA A 79 -1.36 -9.21 15.43
CA ALA A 79 -2.41 -8.19 15.40
C ALA A 79 -2.27 -7.19 16.56
N ILE A 80 -2.04 -7.69 17.78
CA ILE A 80 -1.81 -6.84 18.96
C ILE A 80 -0.56 -5.97 18.76
N GLY A 81 0.53 -6.57 18.29
CA GLY A 81 1.78 -5.86 18.03
C GLY A 81 1.61 -4.77 16.98
N LEU A 82 0.89 -5.03 15.89
CA LEU A 82 0.57 -4.03 14.87
C LEU A 82 -0.29 -2.90 15.43
N ALA A 83 -1.35 -3.22 16.16
CA ALA A 83 -2.23 -2.21 16.73
C ALA A 83 -1.49 -1.29 17.71
N LEU A 84 -0.72 -1.86 18.64
CA LEU A 84 0.07 -1.09 19.60
C LEU A 84 1.20 -0.32 18.91
N GLY A 85 1.89 -0.93 17.96
CA GLY A 85 2.96 -0.29 17.19
C GLY A 85 2.47 0.89 16.38
N THR A 86 1.36 0.75 15.68
CA THR A 86 0.72 1.83 14.94
C THR A 86 0.28 2.95 15.85
N TRP A 87 -0.34 2.64 16.98
CA TRP A 87 -0.76 3.64 17.96
C TRP A 87 0.42 4.44 18.51
N LEU A 88 1.50 3.76 18.93
CA LEU A 88 2.73 4.42 19.40
C LEU A 88 3.40 5.25 18.31
N ASN A 89 3.42 4.75 17.07
CA ASN A 89 3.97 5.48 15.93
C ASN A 89 3.21 6.81 15.69
N TRP A 90 1.89 6.79 15.74
CA TRP A 90 1.07 8.01 15.60
C TRP A 90 1.31 9.00 16.75
N LEU A 91 1.46 8.52 17.97
CA LEU A 91 1.72 9.38 19.14
C LEU A 91 3.11 10.03 19.12
N ILE A 92 4.14 9.24 18.83
CA ILE A 92 5.53 9.66 19.05
C ILE A 92 6.16 10.19 17.76
N VAL A 93 6.04 9.42 16.66
CA VAL A 93 6.81 9.67 15.44
C VAL A 93 6.06 10.59 14.49
N ALA A 94 4.80 10.30 14.17
CA ALA A 94 4.06 10.98 13.12
C ALA A 94 3.96 12.49 13.35
N ARG A 95 3.68 12.92 14.58
CA ARG A 95 3.55 14.33 14.93
C ARG A 95 4.84 15.11 14.74
N ARG A 96 5.99 14.50 15.11
CA ARG A 96 7.31 15.11 14.96
C ARG A 96 7.73 15.13 13.51
N LEU A 97 7.57 13.99 12.82
CA LEU A 97 7.94 13.85 11.42
C LEU A 97 7.15 14.83 10.53
N ARG A 98 5.85 14.98 10.76
CA ARG A 98 5.01 15.94 10.02
C ARG A 98 5.52 17.37 10.14
N ARG A 99 5.86 17.82 11.36
CA ARG A 99 6.36 19.18 11.58
C ARG A 99 7.69 19.40 10.89
N TYR A 100 8.62 18.48 11.06
CA TYR A 100 9.95 18.58 10.45
C TYR A 100 9.89 18.50 8.91
N SER A 101 9.11 17.57 8.36
CA SER A 101 8.97 17.45 6.90
C SER A 101 8.27 18.66 6.29
N ALA A 102 7.36 19.31 7.04
CA ALA A 102 6.71 20.53 6.58
C ALA A 102 7.70 21.71 6.51
N ASN A 103 8.56 21.86 7.52
CA ASN A 103 9.56 22.92 7.55
C ASN A 103 10.67 22.76 6.50
N LEU A 104 10.96 21.50 6.12
CA LEU A 104 11.97 21.17 5.11
C LEU A 104 11.36 21.04 3.70
N GLU A 105 10.05 21.21 3.55
CA GLU A 105 9.31 21.01 2.29
C GLU A 105 9.55 19.63 1.65
N ALA A 106 9.94 18.64 2.47
CA ALA A 106 10.23 17.29 2.00
C ALA A 106 8.93 16.53 1.69
N ILE A 107 8.89 15.87 0.53
CA ILE A 107 7.76 15.07 0.07
C ILE A 107 7.98 13.59 0.42
N THR A 108 9.22 13.10 0.29
CA THR A 108 9.58 11.70 0.53
C THR A 108 10.51 11.54 1.73
N VAL A 109 10.54 10.34 2.32
CA VAL A 109 11.45 10.04 3.45
C VAL A 109 12.92 10.15 3.07
N PRO A 110 13.39 9.63 1.92
CA PRO A 110 14.78 9.83 1.48
C PRO A 110 15.14 11.31 1.33
N GLN A 111 14.25 12.10 0.73
CA GLN A 111 14.44 13.55 0.60
C GLN A 111 14.52 14.24 1.96
N PHE A 112 13.65 13.84 2.90
CA PHE A 112 13.69 14.35 4.28
C PHE A 112 15.03 14.07 4.95
N LEU A 113 15.59 12.88 4.81
CA LEU A 113 16.89 12.52 5.37
C LEU A 113 18.01 13.34 4.72
N SER A 114 18.01 13.46 3.40
CA SER A 114 19.01 14.26 2.67
C SER A 114 19.00 15.73 3.10
N LEU A 115 17.83 16.34 3.20
CA LEU A 115 17.69 17.73 3.65
C LEU A 115 18.07 17.91 5.13
N ARG A 116 17.68 16.97 6.00
CA ARG A 116 17.98 17.03 7.43
C ARG A 116 19.47 16.95 7.73
N PHE A 117 20.20 16.11 6.98
CA PHE A 117 21.65 15.90 7.18
C PHE A 117 22.50 16.79 6.28
N HIS A 118 21.88 17.73 5.56
CA HIS A 118 22.56 18.64 4.62
C HIS A 118 23.46 17.90 3.62
N ASP A 119 22.95 16.81 3.05
CA ASP A 119 23.69 15.99 2.11
C ASP A 119 23.81 16.70 0.74
N GLN A 120 24.93 17.36 0.52
CA GLN A 120 25.23 18.10 -0.72
C GLN A 120 25.39 17.18 -1.95
N ARG A 121 25.68 15.89 -1.73
CA ARG A 121 25.89 14.92 -2.81
C ARG A 121 24.63 14.11 -3.15
N ASN A 122 23.53 14.34 -2.44
CA ASN A 122 22.28 13.57 -2.57
C ASN A 122 22.47 12.04 -2.43
N LEU A 123 23.53 11.62 -1.72
CA LEU A 123 23.87 10.22 -1.55
C LEU A 123 22.84 9.49 -0.71
N LEU A 124 22.34 10.13 0.36
CA LEU A 124 21.28 9.58 1.21
C LEU A 124 19.97 9.41 0.43
N ASN A 125 19.64 10.36 -0.44
CA ASN A 125 18.46 10.27 -1.28
C ASN A 125 18.58 9.13 -2.30
N ALA A 126 19.73 8.99 -2.95
CA ALA A 126 20.01 7.91 -3.89
C ALA A 126 20.00 6.54 -3.22
N LEU A 127 20.65 6.41 -2.06
CA LEU A 127 20.67 5.16 -1.29
C LEU A 127 19.25 4.76 -0.85
N GLY A 128 18.49 5.73 -0.34
CA GLY A 128 17.09 5.50 0.03
C GLY A 128 16.23 5.06 -1.15
N ALA A 129 16.41 5.67 -2.33
CA ALA A 129 15.71 5.27 -3.54
C ALA A 129 16.04 3.84 -3.97
N VAL A 130 17.32 3.45 -3.93
CA VAL A 130 17.76 2.07 -4.24
C VAL A 130 17.14 1.06 -3.28
N ILE A 131 17.17 1.34 -1.97
CA ILE A 131 16.55 0.47 -0.96
C ILE A 131 15.05 0.32 -1.24
N ILE A 132 14.35 1.42 -1.51
CA ILE A 132 12.92 1.37 -1.83
C ILE A 132 12.68 0.49 -3.06
N ILE A 133 13.41 0.67 -4.15
CA ILE A 133 13.24 -0.13 -5.37
C ILE A 133 13.46 -1.62 -5.08
N VAL A 134 14.56 -1.96 -4.40
CA VAL A 134 14.91 -3.36 -4.11
C VAL A 134 13.82 -4.08 -3.29
N PHE A 135 13.21 -3.41 -2.32
CA PHE A 135 12.21 -4.02 -1.47
C PHE A 135 10.77 -3.86 -2.00
N PHE A 136 10.45 -2.75 -2.64
CA PHE A 136 9.09 -2.52 -3.13
C PHE A 136 8.77 -3.25 -4.43
N VAL A 137 9.74 -3.54 -5.29
CA VAL A 137 9.48 -4.32 -6.51
C VAL A 137 8.99 -5.73 -6.19
N PRO A 138 9.66 -6.53 -5.32
CA PRO A 138 9.14 -7.83 -4.91
C PRO A 138 7.82 -7.75 -4.15
N TYR A 139 7.65 -6.73 -3.31
CA TYR A 139 6.42 -6.49 -2.57
C TYR A 139 5.23 -6.24 -3.51
N THR A 140 5.40 -5.36 -4.50
CA THR A 140 4.36 -5.08 -5.49
C THR A 140 4.05 -6.31 -6.36
N ALA A 141 5.08 -7.05 -6.76
CA ALA A 141 4.91 -8.29 -7.51
C ALA A 141 4.10 -9.34 -6.73
N SER A 142 4.35 -9.46 -5.43
CA SER A 142 3.56 -10.36 -4.55
C SER A 142 2.10 -9.94 -4.45
N GLY A 143 1.83 -8.64 -4.40
CA GLY A 143 0.47 -8.09 -4.40
C GLY A 143 -0.30 -8.40 -5.69
N PHE A 144 0.34 -8.24 -6.85
CA PHE A 144 -0.25 -8.62 -8.13
C PHE A 144 -0.52 -10.12 -8.23
N ALA A 145 0.41 -10.96 -7.74
CA ALA A 145 0.21 -12.41 -7.71
C ALA A 145 -0.96 -12.81 -6.81
N ALA A 146 -1.13 -12.15 -5.67
CA ALA A 146 -2.25 -12.38 -4.76
C ALA A 146 -3.60 -11.96 -5.39
N CYS A 147 -3.64 -10.78 -6.01
CA CYS A 147 -4.82 -10.32 -6.76
C CYS A 147 -5.18 -11.30 -7.88
N GLY A 148 -4.20 -11.73 -8.64
CA GLY A 148 -4.43 -12.68 -9.70
C GLY A 148 -5.00 -14.01 -9.21
N LYS A 149 -4.49 -14.57 -8.10
CA LYS A 149 -5.07 -15.77 -7.47
C LYS A 149 -6.51 -15.55 -7.02
N LEU A 150 -6.83 -14.38 -6.50
CA LEU A 150 -8.17 -14.02 -6.11
C LEU A 150 -9.12 -14.00 -7.32
N PHE A 151 -8.72 -13.35 -8.41
CA PHE A 151 -9.51 -13.32 -9.65
C PHE A 151 -9.71 -14.71 -10.25
N HIS A 152 -8.66 -15.54 -10.22
CA HIS A 152 -8.78 -16.93 -10.65
C HIS A 152 -9.80 -17.72 -9.82
N SER A 153 -9.77 -17.56 -8.49
CA SER A 153 -10.70 -18.27 -7.62
C SER A 153 -12.15 -17.80 -7.72
N LEU A 154 -12.37 -16.52 -8.05
CA LEU A 154 -13.72 -15.95 -8.17
C LEU A 154 -14.33 -16.11 -9.54
N PHE A 155 -13.54 -16.01 -10.60
CA PHE A 155 -14.03 -15.94 -11.99
C PHE A 155 -13.55 -17.08 -12.88
N GLY A 156 -12.69 -17.98 -12.38
CA GLY A 156 -12.08 -19.04 -13.19
C GLY A 156 -11.15 -18.52 -14.29
N VAL A 157 -10.82 -17.22 -14.30
CA VAL A 157 -9.97 -16.59 -15.31
C VAL A 157 -8.52 -17.00 -15.08
N CYS A 158 -7.89 -17.58 -16.09
CA CYS A 158 -6.54 -18.09 -15.98
C CYS A 158 -5.54 -16.94 -15.81
N LEU A 159 -4.76 -17.01 -14.74
CA LEU A 159 -3.67 -16.07 -14.40
C LEU A 159 -2.49 -16.08 -15.38
N LEU A 160 -2.49 -17.02 -16.34
CA LEU A 160 -1.37 -17.21 -17.27
C LEU A 160 -1.06 -15.98 -18.11
N TYR A 161 -2.02 -15.06 -18.24
CA TYR A 161 -1.83 -13.80 -18.97
C TYR A 161 -1.09 -12.72 -18.18
N THR A 162 -0.95 -12.85 -16.86
CA THR A 162 -0.38 -11.76 -16.04
C THR A 162 0.99 -12.06 -15.45
N SER A 163 1.41 -13.32 -15.35
CA SER A 163 2.78 -13.68 -14.95
C SER A 163 3.05 -15.18 -15.14
N PRO A 164 3.70 -15.61 -16.21
CA PRO A 164 4.17 -16.98 -16.33
C PRO A 164 5.28 -17.19 -15.33
N SER A 165 4.98 -17.85 -14.19
CA SER A 165 6.01 -18.36 -13.30
C SER A 165 6.66 -19.56 -13.96
N PRO A 166 8.00 -19.64 -14.05
CA PRO A 166 8.68 -20.84 -14.57
C PRO A 166 8.35 -22.15 -13.81
N ARG A 167 7.76 -22.03 -12.62
CA ARG A 167 7.33 -23.18 -11.80
C ARG A 167 6.00 -23.78 -12.24
N ASP A 168 5.16 -23.03 -12.93
CA ASP A 168 3.87 -23.54 -13.41
C ASP A 168 4.01 -24.36 -14.70
N ILE A 169 5.16 -24.27 -15.38
CA ILE A 169 5.48 -25.03 -16.59
C ILE A 169 5.98 -26.45 -16.24
N SER A 170 6.46 -26.69 -15.02
CA SER A 170 7.01 -27.98 -14.60
C SER A 170 5.99 -28.96 -13.97
N GLY A 171 4.74 -28.56 -13.82
CA GLY A 171 3.67 -29.33 -13.19
C GLY A 171 2.86 -30.25 -14.13
N THR A 172 3.16 -30.27 -15.41
CA THR A 172 2.53 -31.19 -16.37
C THR A 172 3.51 -32.25 -16.85
N ARG A 173 3.75 -33.24 -15.99
CA ARG A 173 4.15 -34.61 -16.39
C ARG A 173 3.55 -35.60 -15.43
#